data_a6b79e8ae8cb6f42e0d0b6b78ca7674e
#
_entry.id   a6b79e8ae8cb6f42e0d0b6b78ca7674e
#
_cell.length_a   1.000
_cell.length_b   1.000
_cell.length_c   1.000
_cell.angle_alpha   90.00
_cell.angle_beta   90.00
_cell.angle_gamma   90.00
#
_symmetry.space_group_name_H-M   'P 1'
#
loop_
_entity.id
_entity.type
_entity.pdbx_description
1 polymer ?
#
loop_
_entity_poly.entity_id
_entity_poly.type
_entity_poly.pdbx_seq_one_letter_code
_entity_poly.pdbx_strand_id
1 'polypeptide(L)'
;SIRRQRQMCIRDSRIEVYKGVVPVGFGTDAIGGVVNIVTNKQPGKWFMDASYSYGSFNTHKSYARFGQTFKNGFMYEVNAFQNFSDNDYYVDTYVREFEIREDGSVRFPPLDKSKIYHLKRFNDQYHNEAVIGKIGLVGKKWADRLALSFNYSHFYKEIQTGVYQDVVFGEKFRKGHSLVPSLEYYKKNLFVKNLDLLFTANYNHNITNNVDTASRAYNWRGDFYEKGSRGEQSYQNSESKNKNWNGTLKMNYHIGQAHTFTFSHVISDFERTSRSTVGSSSKFTDFTIPKITRKNVSGLSYRLMPSEKWNVSAFAKYYRQYNKGPVSQNTDGIGNYINLSNTASSLGYGAAGTYFLWKDLQVKLSYEKAFRLPTTDELFGDEDLEAGKINLKPEKSDNINLSFSYNHQFGRHGLYAEAGLIYRDTKDYIKRGLDVLGGTSYGYYENHGHVRTKGYNLSLLYSFSRWFDIGGTFNSIDTRDYEKYLAGSSLQESMHYKVRMPNLPYRYANINANFYWNDLFVKGNVLSIGYDSYWQHDFPLYWENLGDKESKNIVPEQFSHNLSLSYTMKHGRYNVSFECRNFTDARLFDNFSLQKAGRAFYGKFRVFFGK
;
A
#
# COMPACT_ATOMS: atom_id res chain seq x y z
N SER A 1 18.76 -8.10 7.52
CA SER A 1 18.81 -6.68 7.15
C SER A 1 19.56 -6.54 5.84
N ILE A 2 18.87 -6.21 4.77
CA ILE A 2 19.49 -5.93 3.46
C ILE A 2 20.23 -4.62 3.57
N ARG A 3 21.51 -4.68 3.89
CA ARG A 3 22.36 -3.50 4.13
C ARG A 3 22.91 -2.82 2.90
N ARG A 4 22.52 -3.19 1.66
CA ARG A 4 23.13 -2.66 0.43
C ARG A 4 22.18 -2.45 -0.74
N GLN A 5 21.02 -1.84 -0.55
CA GLN A 5 20.47 -0.98 -1.60
C GLN A 5 20.87 0.47 -1.30
N ARG A 6 22.19 0.69 -1.24
CA ARG A 6 22.77 2.01 -1.17
C ARG A 6 23.33 2.35 -2.52
N GLN A 7 22.61 3.15 -3.23
CA GLN A 7 23.14 4.23 -4.08
C GLN A 7 22.15 4.53 -5.19
N MET A 8 21.11 5.21 -4.89
CA MET A 8 20.61 6.32 -5.70
C MET A 8 19.36 6.87 -5.03
N CYS A 9 19.44 8.13 -4.74
CA CYS A 9 18.34 9.03 -4.41
C CYS A 9 17.84 9.17 -2.98
N ILE A 10 18.42 8.62 -1.94
CA ILE A 10 18.25 9.22 -0.61
C ILE A 10 19.47 8.83 0.23
N ARG A 11 20.39 9.74 0.41
CA ARG A 11 21.69 9.52 1.08
C ARG A 11 21.59 9.01 2.53
N ASP A 12 20.39 8.97 3.10
CA ASP A 12 20.19 8.78 4.53
C ASP A 12 18.92 8.00 4.90
N SER A 13 18.29 7.26 4.01
CA SER A 13 17.18 6.37 4.33
C SER A 13 17.46 4.94 3.88
N ARG A 14 16.91 3.99 4.63
CA ARG A 14 16.94 2.58 4.28
C ARG A 14 15.55 1.99 4.41
N ILE A 15 15.27 1.01 3.57
CA ILE A 15 14.04 0.21 3.67
C ILE A 15 14.41 -1.08 4.40
N GLU A 16 13.72 -1.37 5.48
CA GLU A 16 13.83 -2.61 6.24
C GLU A 16 12.57 -3.44 5.98
N VAL A 17 12.74 -4.64 5.46
CA VAL A 17 11.63 -5.56 5.21
C VAL A 17 11.70 -6.69 6.24
N TYR A 18 10.66 -6.82 7.04
CA TYR A 18 10.46 -7.90 7.99
C TYR A 18 9.47 -8.88 7.39
N LYS A 19 9.96 -10.01 6.89
CA LYS A 19 9.13 -11.09 6.35
C LYS A 19 8.74 -12.05 7.48
N GLY A 20 7.51 -12.49 7.51
CA GLY A 20 7.02 -13.43 8.51
C GLY A 20 6.58 -12.75 9.81
N VAL A 21 7.24 -13.08 10.93
CA VAL A 21 6.92 -12.49 12.24
C VAL A 21 7.21 -11.00 12.28
N VAL A 22 6.22 -10.23 12.70
CA VAL A 22 6.33 -8.79 12.87
C VAL A 22 6.82 -8.47 14.29
N PRO A 23 7.99 -7.81 14.45
CA PRO A 23 8.47 -7.43 15.77
C PRO A 23 7.45 -6.57 16.53
N VAL A 24 7.27 -6.86 17.82
CA VAL A 24 6.34 -6.15 18.71
C VAL A 24 6.53 -4.65 18.68
N GLY A 25 7.77 -4.18 18.54
CA GLY A 25 8.08 -2.76 18.51
C GLY A 25 7.45 -1.95 17.36
N PHE A 26 6.79 -2.59 16.39
CA PHE A 26 6.00 -1.91 15.37
C PHE A 26 4.53 -1.74 15.77
N GLY A 27 4.05 -2.48 16.78
CA GLY A 27 2.69 -2.34 17.31
C GLY A 27 1.58 -2.56 16.27
N THR A 28 1.82 -3.42 15.28
CA THR A 28 0.89 -3.66 14.17
C THR A 28 0.19 -5.01 14.28
N ASP A 29 -0.98 -5.12 13.68
CA ASP A 29 -1.79 -6.32 13.47
C ASP A 29 -1.53 -7.01 12.12
N ALA A 30 -0.39 -6.72 11.47
CA ALA A 30 -0.02 -7.33 10.20
C ALA A 30 0.30 -8.83 10.32
N ILE A 31 -0.19 -9.65 9.39
CA ILE A 31 0.06 -11.10 9.33
C ILE A 31 1.27 -11.44 8.44
N GLY A 32 1.52 -10.69 7.37
CA GLY A 32 2.48 -11.07 6.33
C GLY A 32 3.89 -10.56 6.51
N GLY A 33 4.07 -9.52 7.28
CA GLY A 33 5.32 -8.79 7.44
C GLY A 33 5.14 -7.28 7.53
N VAL A 34 6.25 -6.56 7.65
CA VAL A 34 6.27 -5.09 7.73
C VAL A 34 7.39 -4.54 6.87
N VAL A 35 7.10 -3.46 6.17
CA VAL A 35 8.10 -2.62 5.50
C VAL A 35 8.30 -1.37 6.33
N ASN A 36 9.52 -1.17 6.84
CA ASN A 36 9.90 0.00 7.63
C ASN A 36 10.82 0.91 6.82
N ILE A 37 10.40 2.13 6.59
CA ILE A 37 11.22 3.16 5.92
C ILE A 37 11.91 3.97 7.00
N VAL A 38 13.21 3.77 7.15
CA VAL A 38 14.04 4.50 8.12
C VAL A 38 14.60 5.72 7.42
N THR A 39 14.13 6.89 7.79
CA THR A 39 14.64 8.17 7.28
C THR A 39 15.75 8.70 8.17
N ASN A 40 16.66 9.52 7.62
CA ASN A 40 17.63 10.23 8.45
C ASN A 40 16.91 11.18 9.40
N LYS A 41 17.14 10.97 10.70
CA LYS A 41 16.50 11.72 11.76
C LYS A 41 17.26 12.97 12.18
N GLN A 42 18.47 13.17 11.67
CA GLN A 42 19.31 14.33 11.97
C GLN A 42 19.68 15.02 10.66
N PRO A 43 18.98 16.09 10.26
CA PRO A 43 19.47 16.94 9.20
C PRO A 43 20.86 17.48 9.60
N GLY A 44 21.77 17.55 8.62
CA GLY A 44 23.06 18.22 8.79
C GLY A 44 22.92 19.69 9.20
N LYS A 45 24.01 20.44 9.25
CA LYS A 45 23.95 21.88 9.59
C LYS A 45 22.87 22.62 8.79
N TRP A 46 22.81 22.36 7.48
CA TRP A 46 21.71 22.78 6.61
C TRP A 46 21.71 21.94 5.33
N PHE A 47 20.57 21.82 4.69
CA PHE A 47 20.44 21.21 3.37
C PHE A 47 19.27 21.81 2.59
N MET A 48 19.40 21.77 1.27
CA MET A 48 18.35 22.10 0.30
C MET A 48 18.36 21.01 -0.78
N ASP A 49 17.19 20.45 -1.09
CA ASP A 49 16.97 19.44 -2.11
C ASP A 49 15.76 19.83 -2.94
N ALA A 50 15.93 20.01 -4.23
CA ALA A 50 14.82 20.35 -5.12
C ALA A 50 14.89 19.54 -6.41
N SER A 51 13.74 19.15 -6.92
CA SER A 51 13.66 18.47 -8.21
C SER A 51 12.37 18.78 -8.93
N TYR A 52 12.47 18.74 -10.26
CA TYR A 52 11.33 18.81 -11.17
C TYR A 52 11.42 17.67 -12.18
N SER A 53 10.29 17.04 -12.46
CA SER A 53 10.16 16.01 -13.49
C SER A 53 8.97 16.29 -14.37
N TYR A 54 9.18 16.11 -15.67
CA TYR A 54 8.15 16.18 -16.70
C TYR A 54 8.14 14.90 -17.52
N GLY A 55 6.97 14.46 -17.97
CA GLY A 55 6.87 13.24 -18.77
C GLY A 55 5.52 13.02 -19.44
N SER A 56 5.35 11.81 -19.97
CA SER A 56 4.15 11.37 -20.67
C SER A 56 2.88 11.68 -19.89
N PHE A 57 1.77 11.86 -20.61
CA PHE A 57 0.44 12.18 -20.05
C PHE A 57 0.42 13.51 -19.30
N ASN A 58 1.20 14.48 -19.81
CA ASN A 58 1.37 15.81 -19.20
C ASN A 58 1.70 15.72 -17.70
N THR A 59 2.57 14.78 -17.33
CA THR A 59 2.88 14.52 -15.93
C THR A 59 3.95 15.48 -15.42
N HIS A 60 3.61 16.27 -14.40
CA HIS A 60 4.51 17.19 -13.70
C HIS A 60 4.70 16.73 -12.26
N LYS A 61 5.95 16.67 -11.79
CA LYS A 61 6.27 16.39 -10.38
C LYS A 61 7.31 17.38 -9.90
N SER A 62 6.92 18.18 -8.93
CA SER A 62 7.79 19.14 -8.25
C SER A 62 8.04 18.71 -6.82
N TYR A 63 9.25 18.88 -6.35
CA TYR A 63 9.64 18.58 -4.99
C TYR A 63 10.67 19.60 -4.52
N ALA A 64 10.50 20.11 -3.31
CA ALA A 64 11.47 20.96 -2.64
C ALA A 64 11.52 20.61 -1.15
N ARG A 65 12.72 20.52 -0.61
CA ARG A 65 12.97 20.27 0.81
C ARG A 65 14.11 21.15 1.28
N PHE A 66 13.90 21.80 2.40
CA PHE A 66 14.91 22.61 3.08
C PHE A 66 14.90 22.30 4.57
N GLY A 67 16.06 22.26 5.21
CA GLY A 67 16.15 22.06 6.64
C GLY A 67 17.49 22.49 7.22
N GLN A 68 17.47 22.76 8.52
CA GLN A 68 18.65 23.19 9.27
C GLN A 68 18.57 22.70 10.71
N THR A 69 19.74 22.34 11.26
CA THR A 69 19.92 22.11 12.69
C THR A 69 20.97 23.07 13.22
N PHE A 70 20.60 23.88 14.18
CA PHE A 70 21.49 24.84 14.84
C PHE A 70 22.34 24.16 15.92
N LYS A 71 23.44 24.82 16.30
CA LYS A 71 24.35 24.32 17.37
C LYS A 71 23.65 24.15 18.72
N ASN A 72 22.62 24.92 18.98
CA ASN A 72 21.82 24.82 20.22
C ASN A 72 20.83 23.64 20.19
N GLY A 73 20.80 22.83 19.10
CA GLY A 73 19.93 21.68 18.93
C GLY A 73 18.53 22.02 18.40
N PHE A 74 18.19 23.29 18.16
CA PHE A 74 16.95 23.62 17.46
C PHE A 74 17.05 23.19 16.00
N MET A 75 15.99 22.56 15.49
CA MET A 75 15.92 22.14 14.10
C MET A 75 14.59 22.53 13.47
N TYR A 76 14.63 22.80 12.16
CA TYR A 76 13.43 22.93 11.36
C TYR A 76 13.64 22.29 9.98
N GLU A 77 12.55 21.88 9.38
CA GLU A 77 12.50 21.28 8.06
C GLU A 77 11.18 21.63 7.38
N VAL A 78 11.23 21.98 6.11
CA VAL A 78 10.05 22.17 5.28
C VAL A 78 10.20 21.32 4.03
N ASN A 79 9.16 20.54 3.71
CA ASN A 79 9.04 19.78 2.48
C ASN A 79 7.79 20.23 1.74
N ALA A 80 7.88 20.41 0.44
CA ALA A 80 6.73 20.67 -0.41
C ALA A 80 6.82 19.77 -1.64
N PHE A 81 5.69 19.23 -2.07
CA PHE A 81 5.63 18.51 -3.33
C PHE A 81 4.29 18.76 -4.04
N GLN A 82 4.32 18.62 -5.35
CA GLN A 82 3.17 18.68 -6.23
C GLN A 82 3.31 17.58 -7.29
N ASN A 83 2.21 16.89 -7.56
CA ASN A 83 2.08 15.98 -8.69
C ASN A 83 0.83 16.35 -9.47
N PHE A 84 0.96 16.41 -10.78
CA PHE A 84 -0.12 16.64 -11.72
C PHE A 84 0.04 15.68 -12.90
N SER A 85 -1.06 15.16 -13.42
CA SER A 85 -1.09 14.42 -14.68
C SER A 85 -2.49 14.47 -15.26
N ASP A 86 -2.61 14.64 -16.57
CA ASP A 86 -3.87 14.44 -17.29
C ASP A 86 -4.25 12.96 -17.30
N ASN A 87 -3.25 12.08 -17.11
CA ASN A 87 -3.42 10.62 -17.05
C ASN A 87 -4.20 10.06 -18.25
N ASP A 88 -4.06 10.70 -19.39
CA ASP A 88 -4.82 10.57 -20.63
C ASP A 88 -4.22 9.50 -21.58
N TYR A 89 -3.71 8.41 -20.99
CA TYR A 89 -3.14 7.30 -21.75
C TYR A 89 -4.20 6.52 -22.54
N TYR A 90 -3.74 5.81 -23.56
CA TYR A 90 -4.59 4.96 -24.38
C TYR A 90 -4.86 3.61 -23.71
N VAL A 91 -6.07 3.11 -23.93
CA VAL A 91 -6.51 1.76 -23.52
C VAL A 91 -7.18 1.04 -24.70
N ASP A 92 -7.08 -0.27 -24.71
CA ASP A 92 -7.81 -1.11 -25.67
C ASP A 92 -9.08 -1.58 -25.01
N THR A 93 -10.23 -1.20 -25.57
CA THR A 93 -11.53 -1.43 -24.93
C THR A 93 -12.65 -1.59 -25.95
N TYR A 94 -13.77 -2.12 -25.48
CA TYR A 94 -15.03 -2.12 -26.24
C TYR A 94 -15.75 -0.80 -26.05
N VAL A 95 -16.52 -0.39 -27.05
CA VAL A 95 -17.38 0.78 -26.95
C VAL A 95 -18.83 0.33 -26.86
N ARG A 96 -19.54 0.76 -25.83
CA ARG A 96 -20.99 0.62 -25.73
C ARG A 96 -21.62 1.70 -26.60
N GLU A 97 -22.03 1.31 -27.81
CA GLU A 97 -22.72 2.21 -28.75
C GLU A 97 -24.12 2.51 -28.25
N PHE A 98 -24.65 3.67 -28.59
CA PHE A 98 -26.05 4.04 -28.41
C PHE A 98 -26.53 4.87 -29.61
N GLU A 99 -27.81 4.82 -29.86
CA GLU A 99 -28.51 5.58 -30.90
C GLU A 99 -29.62 6.39 -30.25
N ILE A 100 -29.62 7.70 -30.48
CA ILE A 100 -30.74 8.57 -30.03
C ILE A 100 -31.75 8.61 -31.17
N ARG A 101 -32.98 8.13 -30.91
CA ARG A 101 -34.08 8.13 -31.87
C ARG A 101 -34.75 9.50 -31.95
N GLU A 102 -35.56 9.72 -32.98
CA GLU A 102 -36.28 10.96 -33.18
C GLU A 102 -37.24 11.30 -32.01
N ASP A 103 -37.75 10.29 -31.31
CA ASP A 103 -38.60 10.44 -30.12
C ASP A 103 -37.82 10.73 -28.84
N GLY A 104 -36.47 10.87 -28.93
CA GLY A 104 -35.59 11.10 -27.78
C GLY A 104 -35.26 9.82 -27.00
N SER A 105 -35.80 8.67 -27.36
CA SER A 105 -35.45 7.39 -26.72
C SER A 105 -34.04 6.91 -27.13
N VAL A 106 -33.37 6.24 -26.21
CA VAL A 106 -32.03 5.71 -26.46
C VAL A 106 -32.08 4.21 -26.69
N ARG A 107 -31.55 3.77 -27.83
CA ARG A 107 -31.37 2.37 -28.16
C ARG A 107 -29.92 1.95 -27.91
N PHE A 108 -29.73 0.79 -27.33
CA PHE A 108 -28.42 0.18 -27.12
C PHE A 108 -28.27 -1.04 -28.03
N PRO A 109 -27.47 -0.96 -29.10
CA PRO A 109 -27.07 -2.14 -29.86
C PRO A 109 -26.33 -3.16 -28.96
N PRO A 110 -26.37 -4.47 -29.28
CA PRO A 110 -25.56 -5.45 -28.57
C PRO A 110 -24.09 -5.07 -28.60
N LEU A 111 -23.39 -5.27 -27.46
CA LEU A 111 -21.95 -5.00 -27.37
C LEU A 111 -21.18 -5.93 -28.32
N ASP A 112 -20.54 -5.34 -29.33
CA ASP A 112 -19.69 -6.07 -30.28
C ASP A 112 -18.31 -6.31 -29.68
N LYS A 113 -18.13 -7.47 -29.05
CA LYS A 113 -16.85 -7.88 -28.47
C LYS A 113 -15.78 -8.27 -29.49
N SER A 114 -16.09 -8.31 -30.79
CA SER A 114 -15.11 -8.52 -31.84
C SER A 114 -14.31 -7.26 -32.17
N LYS A 115 -14.85 -6.08 -31.85
CA LYS A 115 -14.24 -4.78 -32.15
C LYS A 115 -13.58 -4.19 -30.92
N ILE A 116 -12.26 -4.20 -30.89
CA ILE A 116 -11.45 -3.54 -29.87
C ILE A 116 -10.98 -2.19 -30.45
N TYR A 117 -11.20 -1.13 -29.69
CA TYR A 117 -10.82 0.24 -30.05
C TYR A 117 -9.66 0.71 -29.14
N HIS A 118 -8.70 1.38 -29.75
CA HIS A 118 -7.59 2.03 -29.04
C HIS A 118 -7.97 3.48 -28.75
N LEU A 119 -8.43 3.76 -27.52
CA LEU A 119 -9.05 5.03 -27.15
C LEU A 119 -8.34 5.68 -25.97
N LYS A 120 -8.30 7.00 -25.99
CA LYS A 120 -7.69 7.84 -24.99
C LYS A 120 -8.64 8.03 -23.80
N ARG A 121 -8.09 8.01 -22.58
CA ARG A 121 -8.84 8.42 -21.37
C ARG A 121 -9.09 9.92 -21.43
N PHE A 122 -10.22 10.39 -20.94
CA PHE A 122 -10.64 11.79 -21.02
C PHE A 122 -11.17 12.37 -19.70
N ASN A 123 -11.40 11.53 -18.67
CA ASN A 123 -11.85 11.94 -17.33
C ASN A 123 -11.05 11.22 -16.24
N ASP A 124 -9.70 11.39 -16.25
CA ASP A 124 -8.80 10.70 -15.31
C ASP A 124 -7.69 11.61 -14.78
N GLN A 125 -7.84 12.94 -14.90
CA GLN A 125 -6.87 13.91 -14.39
C GLN A 125 -6.66 13.72 -12.89
N TYR A 126 -5.41 13.88 -12.48
CA TYR A 126 -5.01 13.80 -11.09
C TYR A 126 -4.09 14.96 -10.73
N HIS A 127 -4.40 15.63 -9.62
CA HIS A 127 -3.58 16.67 -9.03
C HIS A 127 -3.52 16.48 -7.53
N ASN A 128 -2.29 16.48 -6.97
CA ASN A 128 -2.14 16.57 -5.53
C ASN A 128 -0.91 17.38 -5.14
N GLU A 129 -1.01 18.04 -3.99
CA GLU A 129 0.05 18.85 -3.41
C GLU A 129 0.07 18.69 -1.90
N ALA A 130 1.27 18.79 -1.32
CA ALA A 130 1.41 18.81 0.13
C ALA A 130 2.57 19.68 0.58
N VAL A 131 2.41 20.23 1.78
CA VAL A 131 3.45 20.94 2.51
C VAL A 131 3.57 20.31 3.89
N ILE A 132 4.79 19.93 4.27
CA ILE A 132 5.11 19.34 5.56
C ILE A 132 6.13 20.24 6.25
N GLY A 133 5.71 20.90 7.33
CA GLY A 133 6.59 21.65 8.23
C GLY A 133 6.95 20.79 9.43
N LYS A 134 8.21 20.85 9.87
CA LYS A 134 8.70 20.21 11.08
C LYS A 134 9.60 21.18 11.85
N ILE A 135 9.37 21.26 13.16
CA ILE A 135 10.24 21.98 14.10
C ILE A 135 10.60 21.05 15.26
N GLY A 136 11.74 21.24 15.88
CA GLY A 136 12.12 20.36 16.98
C GLY A 136 13.39 20.75 17.70
N LEU A 137 13.69 19.93 18.71
CA LEU A 137 14.90 20.02 19.53
C LEU A 137 15.59 18.65 19.52
N VAL A 138 16.91 18.66 19.36
CA VAL A 138 17.73 17.45 19.41
C VAL A 138 18.87 17.61 20.41
N GLY A 139 19.31 16.49 21.00
CA GLY A 139 20.48 16.45 21.88
C GLY A 139 20.30 17.21 23.20
N LYS A 140 19.10 17.26 23.75
CA LYS A 140 18.82 17.86 25.06
C LYS A 140 18.91 16.82 26.17
N LYS A 141 19.25 17.28 27.41
CA LYS A 141 19.31 16.37 28.56
C LYS A 141 18.00 15.61 28.81
N TRP A 142 16.86 16.27 28.58
CA TRP A 142 15.52 15.73 28.79
C TRP A 142 14.90 15.06 27.54
N ALA A 143 15.47 15.29 26.34
CA ALA A 143 15.01 14.67 25.10
C ALA A 143 16.18 14.52 24.13
N ASP A 144 16.45 13.31 23.66
CA ASP A 144 17.38 13.13 22.53
C ASP A 144 16.77 13.68 21.26
N ARG A 145 15.42 13.64 21.18
CA ARG A 145 14.64 14.27 20.11
C ARG A 145 13.22 14.59 20.59
N LEU A 146 12.80 15.81 20.34
CA LEU A 146 11.41 16.25 20.37
C LEU A 146 11.11 16.94 19.04
N ALA A 147 10.09 16.51 18.32
CA ALA A 147 9.70 17.11 17.06
C ALA A 147 8.18 17.26 16.96
N LEU A 148 7.76 18.43 16.50
CA LEU A 148 6.39 18.73 16.10
C LEU A 148 6.38 18.86 14.57
N SER A 149 5.40 18.26 13.91
CA SER A 149 5.22 18.43 12.47
C SER A 149 3.76 18.68 12.11
N PHE A 150 3.57 19.44 11.04
CA PHE A 150 2.29 19.73 10.42
C PHE A 150 2.37 19.33 8.97
N ASN A 151 1.42 18.49 8.54
CA ASN A 151 1.27 18.14 7.15
C ASN A 151 -0.09 18.65 6.67
N TYR A 152 -0.09 19.48 5.63
CA TYR A 152 -1.28 19.87 4.89
C TYR A 152 -1.18 19.31 3.48
N SER A 153 -2.25 18.69 2.98
CA SER A 153 -2.32 18.19 1.62
C SER A 153 -3.70 18.44 1.02
N HIS A 154 -3.71 18.61 -0.30
CA HIS A 154 -4.90 18.74 -1.13
C HIS A 154 -4.81 17.78 -2.31
N PHE A 155 -5.95 17.25 -2.78
CA PHE A 155 -6.03 16.47 -3.99
C PHE A 155 -7.32 16.72 -4.77
N TYR A 156 -7.23 16.53 -6.07
CA TYR A 156 -8.34 16.43 -7.02
C TYR A 156 -8.09 15.22 -7.92
N LYS A 157 -9.12 14.42 -8.17
CA LYS A 157 -9.05 13.26 -9.04
C LYS A 157 -10.36 13.07 -9.79
N GLU A 158 -10.29 13.03 -11.10
CA GLU A 158 -11.35 12.55 -11.98
C GLU A 158 -11.43 11.02 -11.96
N ILE A 159 -12.60 10.49 -12.24
CA ILE A 159 -12.86 9.04 -12.20
C ILE A 159 -13.43 8.62 -13.55
N GLN A 160 -12.56 8.02 -14.38
CA GLN A 160 -12.93 7.60 -15.73
C GLN A 160 -13.75 6.32 -15.76
N THR A 161 -13.48 5.35 -14.84
CA THR A 161 -14.10 4.03 -14.91
C THR A 161 -14.64 3.58 -13.56
N GLY A 162 -15.65 2.71 -13.60
CA GLY A 162 -16.07 1.89 -12.47
C GLY A 162 -15.07 0.77 -12.16
N VAL A 163 -15.55 -0.29 -11.52
CA VAL A 163 -14.75 -1.51 -11.23
C VAL A 163 -14.53 -2.38 -12.48
N TYR A 164 -15.26 -2.14 -13.56
CA TYR A 164 -15.06 -2.74 -14.87
C TYR A 164 -14.69 -1.68 -15.89
N GLN A 165 -13.83 -2.04 -16.84
CA GLN A 165 -13.33 -1.10 -17.83
C GLN A 165 -14.39 -0.58 -18.81
N ASP A 166 -15.43 -1.35 -19.08
CA ASP A 166 -16.53 -0.96 -19.96
C ASP A 166 -17.55 -0.02 -19.32
N VAL A 167 -17.43 0.26 -18.00
CA VAL A 167 -18.25 1.26 -17.28
C VAL A 167 -17.49 2.58 -17.26
N VAL A 168 -18.01 3.57 -17.98
CA VAL A 168 -17.34 4.86 -18.25
C VAL A 168 -18.05 6.00 -17.56
N PHE A 169 -17.30 6.90 -16.96
CA PHE A 169 -17.77 8.14 -16.38
C PHE A 169 -17.06 9.33 -17.04
N GLY A 170 -17.79 10.41 -17.31
CA GLY A 170 -17.27 11.59 -17.99
C GLY A 170 -17.19 12.83 -17.11
N GLU A 171 -17.93 12.88 -16.00
CA GLU A 171 -18.01 14.06 -15.12
C GLU A 171 -17.83 13.72 -13.63
N LYS A 172 -17.68 12.45 -13.31
CA LYS A 172 -17.48 12.00 -11.93
C LYS A 172 -16.09 12.35 -11.43
N PHE A 173 -16.00 12.92 -10.22
CA PHE A 173 -14.71 13.26 -9.61
C PHE A 173 -14.73 13.20 -8.09
N ARG A 174 -13.54 13.25 -7.52
CA ARG A 174 -13.29 13.26 -6.08
C ARG A 174 -12.27 14.34 -5.73
N LYS A 175 -12.45 15.07 -4.65
CA LYS A 175 -11.49 16.06 -4.15
C LYS A 175 -11.43 16.04 -2.63
N GLY A 176 -10.36 16.55 -2.06
CA GLY A 176 -10.24 16.61 -0.61
C GLY A 176 -8.98 17.29 -0.13
N HIS A 177 -8.93 17.49 1.17
CA HIS A 177 -7.75 18.02 1.86
C HIS A 177 -7.58 17.34 3.22
N SER A 178 -6.35 17.38 3.73
CA SER A 178 -5.98 16.75 4.97
C SER A 178 -5.05 17.66 5.79
N LEU A 179 -5.24 17.67 7.10
CA LEU A 179 -4.34 18.31 8.05
C LEU A 179 -3.92 17.28 9.09
N VAL A 180 -2.59 17.11 9.26
CA VAL A 180 -2.04 16.11 10.18
C VAL A 180 -0.96 16.73 11.07
N PRO A 181 -1.31 17.35 12.20
CA PRO A 181 -0.34 17.64 13.25
C PRO A 181 0.18 16.34 13.88
N SER A 182 1.47 16.29 14.20
CA SER A 182 2.10 15.15 14.84
C SER A 182 3.21 15.54 15.81
N LEU A 183 3.45 14.67 16.80
CA LEU A 183 4.45 14.79 17.82
C LEU A 183 5.32 13.53 17.83
N GLU A 184 6.64 13.69 17.91
CA GLU A 184 7.60 12.61 18.19
C GLU A 184 8.46 13.01 19.37
N TYR A 185 8.52 12.16 20.38
CA TYR A 185 9.43 12.26 21.52
C TYR A 185 10.27 11.00 21.63
N TYR A 186 11.58 11.15 21.70
CA TYR A 186 12.51 10.05 21.88
C TYR A 186 13.53 10.39 22.97
N LYS A 187 13.75 9.45 23.89
CA LYS A 187 14.74 9.56 24.96
C LYS A 187 15.36 8.21 25.24
N LYS A 188 16.71 8.17 25.20
CA LYS A 188 17.50 7.06 25.73
C LYS A 188 17.73 7.25 27.23
N ASN A 189 17.83 6.15 27.96
CA ASN A 189 18.07 6.15 29.40
C ASN A 189 17.07 7.04 30.17
N LEU A 190 15.79 6.98 29.83
CA LEU A 190 14.74 7.73 30.51
C LEU A 190 14.50 7.16 31.90
N PHE A 191 14.59 8.01 32.94
CA PHE A 191 14.47 7.69 34.36
C PHE A 191 15.53 6.71 34.88
N VAL A 192 15.76 5.57 34.21
CA VAL A 192 16.77 4.57 34.58
C VAL A 192 17.68 4.28 33.40
N LYS A 193 18.92 3.88 33.71
CA LYS A 193 19.89 3.49 32.67
C LYS A 193 19.35 2.31 31.83
N ASN A 194 19.59 2.36 30.52
CA ASN A 194 19.19 1.33 29.54
C ASN A 194 17.67 1.22 29.27
N LEU A 195 16.86 2.15 29.72
CA LEU A 195 15.46 2.26 29.34
C LEU A 195 15.30 3.33 28.26
N ASP A 196 15.02 2.93 27.05
CA ASP A 196 14.76 3.82 25.93
C ASP A 196 13.24 3.95 25.70
N LEU A 197 12.77 5.16 25.46
CA LEU A 197 11.36 5.46 25.18
C LEU A 197 11.22 6.19 23.86
N LEU A 198 10.29 5.72 23.03
CA LEU A 198 9.76 6.43 21.86
C LEU A 198 8.25 6.61 22.04
N PHE A 199 7.81 7.84 21.96
CA PHE A 199 6.40 8.20 21.91
C PHE A 199 6.11 8.98 20.65
N THR A 200 5.05 8.58 19.90
CA THR A 200 4.55 9.33 18.76
C THR A 200 3.05 9.48 18.86
N ALA A 201 2.55 10.63 18.46
CA ALA A 201 1.12 10.90 18.38
C ALA A 201 0.82 11.72 17.12
N ASN A 202 -0.29 11.45 16.47
CA ASN A 202 -0.79 12.29 15.39
C ASN A 202 -2.32 12.36 15.41
N TYR A 203 -2.84 13.47 14.88
CA TYR A 203 -4.24 13.65 14.60
C TYR A 203 -4.42 13.90 13.12
N ASN A 204 -5.13 13.03 12.43
CA ASN A 204 -5.42 13.18 11.01
C ASN A 204 -6.87 13.67 10.84
N HIS A 205 -7.02 14.87 10.30
CA HIS A 205 -8.30 15.42 9.88
C HIS A 205 -8.32 15.48 8.35
N ASN A 206 -9.08 14.58 7.76
CA ASN A 206 -9.21 14.44 6.30
C ASN A 206 -10.65 14.69 5.89
N ILE A 207 -10.86 15.56 4.90
CA ILE A 207 -12.15 15.84 4.29
C ILE A 207 -12.09 15.39 2.83
N THR A 208 -13.06 14.57 2.43
CA THR A 208 -13.19 14.07 1.06
C THR A 208 -14.60 14.35 0.54
N ASN A 209 -14.68 14.90 -0.65
CA ASN A 209 -15.93 15.10 -1.38
C ASN A 209 -15.99 14.14 -2.56
N ASN A 210 -17.07 13.35 -2.66
CA ASN A 210 -17.42 12.55 -3.81
C ASN A 210 -18.52 13.26 -4.59
N VAL A 211 -18.33 13.49 -5.89
CA VAL A 211 -19.25 14.21 -6.75
C VAL A 211 -19.59 13.37 -7.96
N ASP A 212 -20.88 13.01 -8.05
CA ASP A 212 -21.51 12.27 -9.15
C ASP A 212 -22.91 12.84 -9.34
N THR A 213 -23.00 13.98 -10.05
CA THR A 213 -24.26 14.75 -10.19
C THR A 213 -24.72 14.91 -11.63
N ALA A 214 -23.93 14.42 -12.59
CA ALA A 214 -24.24 14.55 -14.01
C ALA A 214 -25.52 13.79 -14.38
N SER A 215 -26.27 14.35 -15.33
CA SER A 215 -27.44 13.69 -15.95
C SER A 215 -27.09 12.96 -17.24
N ARG A 216 -25.82 12.80 -17.53
CA ARG A 216 -25.28 12.21 -18.76
C ARG A 216 -24.72 10.81 -18.52
N ALA A 217 -24.77 9.98 -19.55
CA ALA A 217 -24.04 8.73 -19.60
C ALA A 217 -23.12 8.72 -20.81
N TYR A 218 -21.87 8.36 -20.59
CA TYR A 218 -20.78 8.44 -21.55
C TYR A 218 -20.37 7.07 -22.07
N ASN A 219 -19.86 7.03 -23.31
CA ASN A 219 -19.11 5.90 -23.84
C ASN A 219 -17.61 6.23 -23.89
N TRP A 220 -16.79 5.26 -24.30
CA TRP A 220 -15.34 5.45 -24.38
C TRP A 220 -14.86 6.45 -25.43
N ARG A 221 -15.70 6.85 -26.39
CA ARG A 221 -15.37 7.93 -27.33
C ARG A 221 -15.63 9.33 -26.77
N GLY A 222 -16.26 9.41 -25.60
CA GLY A 222 -16.72 10.68 -25.02
C GLY A 222 -18.08 11.12 -25.55
N ASP A 223 -18.76 10.30 -26.38
CA ASP A 223 -20.13 10.55 -26.75
C ASP A 223 -21.03 10.33 -25.55
N PHE A 224 -22.10 11.10 -25.43
CA PHE A 224 -23.04 11.00 -24.32
C PHE A 224 -24.49 11.12 -24.75
N TYR A 225 -25.37 10.65 -23.91
CA TYR A 225 -26.82 10.90 -24.00
C TYR A 225 -27.34 11.38 -22.64
N GLU A 226 -28.40 12.18 -22.66
CA GLU A 226 -29.05 12.63 -21.43
C GLU A 226 -29.85 11.49 -20.78
N LYS A 227 -29.61 11.26 -19.49
CA LYS A 227 -30.32 10.25 -18.70
C LYS A 227 -31.58 10.85 -18.09
N GLY A 228 -32.60 10.04 -17.88
CA GLY A 228 -33.78 10.43 -17.09
C GLY A 228 -33.49 10.53 -15.57
N SER A 229 -32.28 10.12 -15.14
CA SER A 229 -31.82 10.14 -13.75
C SER A 229 -30.47 10.85 -13.62
N ARG A 230 -30.23 11.47 -12.47
CA ARG A 230 -28.94 12.09 -12.13
C ARG A 230 -27.96 11.07 -11.56
N GLY A 231 -26.67 11.37 -11.70
CA GLY A 231 -25.55 10.54 -11.33
C GLY A 231 -25.17 9.54 -12.41
N GLU A 232 -23.88 9.43 -12.73
CA GLU A 232 -23.39 8.47 -13.72
C GLU A 232 -23.43 7.04 -13.15
N GLN A 233 -23.10 6.89 -11.87
CA GLN A 233 -23.20 5.63 -11.13
C GLN A 233 -24.24 5.72 -9.99
N SER A 234 -24.12 6.72 -9.12
CA SER A 234 -25.05 6.97 -8.03
C SER A 234 -25.12 8.47 -7.76
N TYR A 235 -26.34 9.06 -7.84
CA TYR A 235 -26.51 10.49 -7.57
C TYR A 235 -25.97 10.86 -6.20
N GLN A 236 -24.82 11.53 -6.17
CA GLN A 236 -24.08 11.80 -4.95
C GLN A 236 -23.37 13.16 -5.01
N ASN A 237 -23.49 13.93 -3.96
CA ASN A 237 -22.63 15.07 -3.66
C ASN A 237 -22.39 15.06 -2.15
N SER A 238 -21.46 14.22 -1.73
CA SER A 238 -21.20 13.93 -0.33
C SER A 238 -19.87 14.50 0.13
N GLU A 239 -19.83 14.89 1.41
CA GLU A 239 -18.62 15.28 2.13
C GLU A 239 -18.43 14.33 3.31
N SER A 240 -17.28 13.65 3.37
CA SER A 240 -16.90 12.76 4.45
C SER A 240 -15.74 13.36 5.22
N LYS A 241 -15.93 13.57 6.54
CA LYS A 241 -14.92 14.05 7.48
C LYS A 241 -14.38 12.88 8.28
N ASN A 242 -13.14 12.54 8.05
CA ASN A 242 -12.43 11.51 8.80
C ASN A 242 -11.55 12.19 9.87
N LYS A 243 -11.72 11.82 11.12
CA LYS A 243 -10.87 12.20 12.23
C LYS A 243 -10.20 10.94 12.76
N ASN A 244 -8.89 10.93 12.85
CA ASN A 244 -8.16 9.77 13.34
C ASN A 244 -7.03 10.19 14.28
N TRP A 245 -7.14 9.80 15.55
CA TRP A 245 -6.08 9.90 16.53
C TRP A 245 -5.26 8.64 16.55
N ASN A 246 -3.95 8.75 16.38
CA ASN A 246 -3.03 7.64 16.50
C ASN A 246 -1.98 7.96 17.54
N GLY A 247 -1.69 6.99 18.39
CA GLY A 247 -0.64 7.07 19.39
C GLY A 247 0.19 5.79 19.40
N THR A 248 1.50 5.92 19.55
CA THR A 248 2.42 4.78 19.75
C THR A 248 3.34 5.08 20.89
N LEU A 249 3.36 4.19 21.87
CA LEU A 249 4.34 4.15 22.95
C LEU A 249 5.19 2.90 22.77
N LYS A 250 6.52 3.07 22.69
CA LYS A 250 7.48 1.98 22.64
C LYS A 250 8.56 2.18 23.70
N MET A 251 8.78 1.15 24.50
CA MET A 251 9.81 1.12 25.54
C MET A 251 10.72 -0.07 25.28
N ASN A 252 12.03 0.15 25.32
CA ASN A 252 13.01 -0.93 25.28
C ASN A 252 13.86 -0.86 26.55
N TYR A 253 13.94 -1.97 27.24
CA TYR A 253 14.81 -2.11 28.42
C TYR A 253 15.90 -3.14 28.15
N HIS A 254 17.16 -2.72 28.28
CA HIS A 254 18.33 -3.54 27.99
C HIS A 254 19.00 -3.97 29.28
N ILE A 255 19.18 -5.26 29.50
CA ILE A 255 19.94 -5.82 30.61
C ILE A 255 21.22 -6.43 30.05
N GLY A 256 22.35 -5.78 30.34
CA GLY A 256 23.62 -6.13 29.69
C GLY A 256 23.52 -5.97 28.16
N GLN A 257 24.26 -6.80 27.42
CA GLN A 257 24.25 -6.80 25.96
C GLN A 257 23.31 -7.87 25.37
N ALA A 258 22.95 -8.87 26.17
CA ALA A 258 22.26 -10.06 25.70
C ALA A 258 20.73 -9.98 25.79
N HIS A 259 20.18 -9.24 26.75
CA HIS A 259 18.76 -9.25 27.04
C HIS A 259 18.08 -7.95 26.65
N THR A 260 16.97 -8.04 25.91
CA THR A 260 16.13 -6.86 25.57
C THR A 260 14.67 -7.19 25.81
N PHE A 261 14.02 -6.38 26.63
CA PHE A 261 12.56 -6.38 26.78
C PHE A 261 12.00 -5.21 25.99
N THR A 262 10.97 -5.48 25.19
CA THR A 262 10.26 -4.43 24.42
C THR A 262 8.79 -4.46 24.79
N PHE A 263 8.27 -3.34 25.26
CA PHE A 263 6.84 -3.08 25.36
C PHE A 263 6.44 -2.11 24.25
N SER A 264 5.31 -2.37 23.60
CA SER A 264 4.71 -1.46 22.63
C SER A 264 3.21 -1.39 22.83
N HIS A 265 2.65 -0.19 22.78
CA HIS A 265 1.21 0.03 22.77
C HIS A 265 0.86 1.01 21.65
N VAL A 266 -0.09 0.60 20.79
CA VAL A 266 -0.60 1.41 19.70
C VAL A 266 -2.10 1.58 19.88
N ILE A 267 -2.55 2.83 19.81
CA ILE A 267 -3.96 3.19 19.79
C ILE A 267 -4.28 3.91 18.49
N SER A 268 -5.43 3.59 17.91
CA SER A 268 -6.03 4.34 16.81
C SER A 268 -7.51 4.52 17.09
N ASP A 269 -7.97 5.76 17.11
CA ASP A 269 -9.37 6.15 17.31
C ASP A 269 -9.84 6.92 16.08
N PHE A 270 -10.65 6.27 15.25
CA PHE A 270 -11.16 6.78 13.98
C PHE A 270 -12.65 7.05 14.07
N GLU A 271 -13.05 8.22 13.58
CA GLU A 271 -14.45 8.63 13.39
C GLU A 271 -14.61 9.19 11.97
N ARG A 272 -15.65 8.70 11.24
CA ARG A 272 -16.12 9.30 10.00
C ARG A 272 -17.54 9.82 10.21
N THR A 273 -17.72 11.08 9.88
CA THR A 273 -19.06 11.70 9.75
C THR A 273 -19.23 12.15 8.32
N SER A 274 -20.38 11.86 7.72
CA SER A 274 -20.65 12.17 6.32
C SER A 274 -21.94 12.96 6.21
N ARG A 275 -22.02 13.79 5.17
CA ARG A 275 -23.23 14.51 4.80
C ARG A 275 -23.34 14.56 3.28
N SER A 276 -24.54 14.64 2.77
CA SER A 276 -24.78 14.80 1.35
C SER A 276 -25.81 15.90 1.14
N THR A 277 -25.68 16.66 0.04
CA THR A 277 -26.63 17.69 -0.35
C THR A 277 -27.78 17.14 -1.19
N VAL A 278 -27.71 15.86 -1.61
CA VAL A 278 -28.67 15.25 -2.53
C VAL A 278 -29.43 14.05 -1.95
N GLY A 279 -29.20 13.74 -0.67
CA GLY A 279 -29.88 12.66 0.05
C GLY A 279 -29.17 12.28 1.33
N SER A 280 -29.86 11.62 2.27
CA SER A 280 -29.33 11.20 3.56
C SER A 280 -28.60 9.86 3.52
N SER A 281 -28.68 9.14 2.41
CA SER A 281 -28.04 7.82 2.25
C SER A 281 -27.55 7.62 0.82
N SER A 282 -26.54 6.77 0.66
CA SER A 282 -26.20 6.15 -0.61
C SER A 282 -26.68 4.70 -0.63
N LYS A 283 -26.48 3.98 -1.74
CA LYS A 283 -26.76 2.53 -1.80
C LYS A 283 -26.06 1.75 -0.69
N PHE A 284 -24.87 2.21 -0.25
CA PHE A 284 -23.97 1.44 0.60
C PHE A 284 -23.90 1.93 2.05
N THR A 285 -24.53 3.05 2.40
CA THR A 285 -24.44 3.61 3.75
C THR A 285 -25.51 4.67 4.03
N ASP A 286 -25.82 4.85 5.30
CA ASP A 286 -26.55 6.02 5.81
C ASP A 286 -25.54 7.06 6.29
N PHE A 287 -25.60 8.26 5.71
CA PHE A 287 -24.69 9.38 6.03
C PHE A 287 -24.98 9.97 7.42
N THR A 288 -26.17 9.78 7.97
CA THR A 288 -26.55 10.31 9.29
C THR A 288 -25.94 9.52 10.44
N ILE A 289 -25.48 8.28 10.18
CA ILE A 289 -24.92 7.38 11.18
C ILE A 289 -23.39 7.53 11.20
N PRO A 290 -22.77 8.03 12.29
CA PRO A 290 -21.33 8.10 12.42
C PRO A 290 -20.68 6.70 12.40
N LYS A 291 -19.51 6.60 11.77
CA LYS A 291 -18.71 5.39 11.67
C LYS A 291 -17.50 5.53 12.58
N ILE A 292 -17.36 4.63 13.54
CA ILE A 292 -16.34 4.71 14.58
C ILE A 292 -15.58 3.38 14.63
N THR A 293 -14.25 3.41 14.67
CA THR A 293 -13.43 2.27 15.04
C THR A 293 -12.31 2.68 15.98
N ARG A 294 -12.14 1.92 17.07
CA ARG A 294 -11.07 2.10 18.05
C ARG A 294 -10.25 0.84 18.14
N LYS A 295 -9.00 0.94 17.75
CA LYS A 295 -8.03 -0.16 17.79
C LYS A 295 -7.02 0.06 18.89
N ASN A 296 -6.73 -0.99 19.67
CA ASN A 296 -5.66 -1.04 20.64
C ASN A 296 -4.84 -2.31 20.39
N VAL A 297 -3.54 -2.16 20.22
CA VAL A 297 -2.60 -3.28 20.10
C VAL A 297 -1.50 -3.10 21.13
N SER A 298 -1.46 -3.96 22.12
CA SER A 298 -0.41 -3.99 23.14
C SER A 298 0.47 -5.21 22.93
N GLY A 299 1.77 -5.05 23.00
CA GLY A 299 2.70 -6.16 22.83
C GLY A 299 3.87 -6.11 23.80
N LEU A 300 4.27 -7.30 24.25
CA LEU A 300 5.47 -7.50 25.06
C LEU A 300 6.35 -8.54 24.37
N SER A 301 7.64 -8.26 24.24
CA SER A 301 8.62 -9.21 23.74
C SER A 301 9.88 -9.25 24.60
N TYR A 302 10.45 -10.43 24.66
CA TYR A 302 11.77 -10.68 25.22
C TYR A 302 12.68 -11.21 24.11
N ARG A 303 13.87 -10.63 23.95
CA ARG A 303 14.92 -11.10 23.05
C ARG A 303 16.18 -11.44 23.84
N LEU A 304 16.68 -12.63 23.60
CA LEU A 304 17.96 -13.12 24.08
C LEU A 304 18.94 -13.21 22.91
N MET A 305 20.10 -12.52 23.03
CA MET A 305 21.18 -12.51 22.05
C MET A 305 22.53 -12.57 22.77
N PRO A 306 22.94 -13.74 23.26
CA PRO A 306 24.17 -13.87 24.07
C PRO A 306 25.43 -13.79 23.20
N SER A 307 25.32 -14.00 21.90
CA SER A 307 26.42 -13.90 20.94
C SER A 307 25.91 -13.44 19.58
N GLU A 308 26.82 -13.06 18.68
CA GLU A 308 26.48 -12.77 17.28
C GLU A 308 26.03 -14.02 16.50
N LYS A 309 26.30 -15.21 17.03
CA LYS A 309 26.01 -16.49 16.37
C LYS A 309 24.53 -16.85 16.38
N TRP A 310 23.79 -16.47 17.44
CA TRP A 310 22.37 -16.78 17.52
C TRP A 310 21.57 -15.79 18.38
N ASN A 311 20.31 -15.71 18.11
CA ASN A 311 19.34 -15.01 18.96
C ASN A 311 17.99 -15.71 18.90
N VAL A 312 17.23 -15.55 19.98
CA VAL A 312 15.85 -16.02 20.11
C VAL A 312 14.99 -14.90 20.68
N SER A 313 13.78 -14.78 20.21
CA SER A 313 12.78 -13.88 20.76
C SER A 313 11.45 -14.60 20.96
N ALA A 314 10.77 -14.29 22.06
CA ALA A 314 9.39 -14.69 22.31
C ALA A 314 8.55 -13.45 22.59
N PHE A 315 7.26 -13.49 22.24
CA PHE A 315 6.38 -12.34 22.39
C PHE A 315 4.91 -12.73 22.52
N ALA A 316 4.15 -11.81 23.09
CA ALA A 316 2.70 -11.82 23.11
C ALA A 316 2.13 -10.48 22.67
N LYS A 317 0.99 -10.48 22.00
CA LYS A 317 0.27 -9.30 21.53
C LYS A 317 -1.21 -9.42 21.90
N TYR A 318 -1.74 -8.40 22.52
CA TYR A 318 -3.17 -8.29 22.81
C TYR A 318 -3.80 -7.29 21.85
N TYR A 319 -4.86 -7.70 21.17
CA TYR A 319 -5.61 -6.93 20.20
C TYR A 319 -7.00 -6.66 20.72
N ARG A 320 -7.47 -5.42 20.58
CA ARG A 320 -8.87 -5.05 20.87
C ARG A 320 -9.34 -4.06 19.83
N GLN A 321 -10.51 -4.30 19.26
CA GLN A 321 -11.15 -3.40 18.32
C GLN A 321 -12.62 -3.24 18.67
N TYR A 322 -13.06 -2.00 18.79
CA TYR A 322 -14.45 -1.59 18.90
C TYR A 322 -14.87 -0.91 17.60
N ASN A 323 -16.00 -1.33 17.02
CA ASN A 323 -16.58 -0.77 15.82
C ASN A 323 -18.01 -0.35 16.10
N LYS A 324 -18.45 0.78 15.50
CA LYS A 324 -19.82 1.27 15.55
C LYS A 324 -20.16 1.97 14.23
N GLY A 325 -21.35 1.71 13.67
CA GLY A 325 -21.76 2.33 12.42
C GLY A 325 -23.03 1.70 11.81
N PRO A 326 -23.34 2.07 10.56
CA PRO A 326 -24.53 1.59 9.87
C PRO A 326 -24.43 0.11 9.50
N VAL A 327 -25.49 -0.64 9.79
CA VAL A 327 -25.66 -2.04 9.38
C VAL A 327 -27.02 -2.14 8.68
N SER A 328 -27.03 -2.67 7.46
CA SER A 328 -28.27 -2.94 6.74
C SER A 328 -29.06 -4.05 7.42
N GLN A 329 -30.38 -3.87 7.52
CA GLN A 329 -31.31 -4.89 7.95
C GLN A 329 -31.80 -5.77 6.79
N ASN A 330 -31.50 -5.38 5.55
CA ASN A 330 -31.89 -6.14 4.38
C ASN A 330 -30.94 -7.33 4.15
N THR A 331 -31.46 -8.39 3.59
CA THR A 331 -30.70 -9.63 3.32
C THR A 331 -29.60 -9.47 2.28
N ASP A 332 -29.76 -8.51 1.36
CA ASP A 332 -28.76 -8.12 0.36
C ASP A 332 -27.65 -7.21 0.93
N GLY A 333 -27.78 -6.79 2.20
CA GLY A 333 -26.81 -5.93 2.88
C GLY A 333 -26.91 -4.46 2.51
N ILE A 334 -27.97 -4.01 1.82
CA ILE A 334 -28.08 -2.65 1.29
C ILE A 334 -29.42 -2.01 1.69
N GLY A 335 -29.36 -0.73 2.10
CA GLY A 335 -30.53 0.02 2.55
C GLY A 335 -31.00 -0.35 3.96
N ASN A 336 -32.00 0.36 4.46
CA ASN A 336 -32.61 0.19 5.77
C ASN A 336 -31.58 0.03 6.91
N TYR A 337 -30.74 1.05 7.10
CA TYR A 337 -29.61 1.01 8.01
C TYR A 337 -30.00 1.31 9.46
N ILE A 338 -29.44 0.53 10.38
CA ILE A 338 -29.47 0.78 11.83
C ILE A 338 -28.05 0.96 12.36
N ASN A 339 -27.94 1.65 13.49
CA ASN A 339 -26.65 1.88 14.14
C ASN A 339 -26.33 0.76 15.12
N LEU A 340 -25.36 -0.09 14.79
CA LEU A 340 -24.90 -1.17 15.62
C LEU A 340 -23.45 -1.01 16.06
N SER A 341 -23.08 -1.72 17.13
CA SER A 341 -21.69 -1.77 17.59
C SER A 341 -21.23 -3.20 17.83
N ASN A 342 -19.93 -3.42 17.64
CA ASN A 342 -19.27 -4.70 17.84
C ASN A 342 -17.91 -4.48 18.51
N THR A 343 -17.52 -5.44 19.38
CA THR A 343 -16.17 -5.44 19.99
C THR A 343 -15.55 -6.83 19.82
N ALA A 344 -14.32 -6.84 19.32
CA ALA A 344 -13.50 -8.04 19.21
C ALA A 344 -12.22 -7.88 20.02
N SER A 345 -11.79 -8.94 20.70
CA SER A 345 -10.48 -8.99 21.37
C SER A 345 -9.82 -10.34 21.13
N SER A 346 -8.49 -10.34 21.06
CA SER A 346 -7.72 -11.54 20.76
C SER A 346 -6.33 -11.47 21.38
N LEU A 347 -5.75 -12.64 21.69
CA LEU A 347 -4.37 -12.75 22.18
C LEU A 347 -3.55 -13.57 21.18
N GLY A 348 -2.58 -12.94 20.56
CA GLY A 348 -1.57 -13.55 19.70
C GLY A 348 -0.27 -13.75 20.45
N TYR A 349 0.52 -14.70 19.99
CA TYR A 349 1.85 -14.97 20.54
C TYR A 349 2.74 -15.62 19.50
N GLY A 350 4.04 -15.61 19.76
CA GLY A 350 4.97 -16.24 18.83
C GLY A 350 6.41 -16.24 19.33
N ALA A 351 7.24 -16.91 18.56
CA ALA A 351 8.66 -16.97 18.78
C ALA A 351 9.42 -16.95 17.45
N ALA A 352 10.63 -16.41 17.48
CA ALA A 352 11.53 -16.39 16.32
C ALA A 352 12.96 -16.64 16.77
N GLY A 353 13.68 -17.48 16.02
CA GLY A 353 15.08 -17.79 16.23
C GLY A 353 15.90 -17.52 14.99
N THR A 354 17.13 -17.09 15.20
CA THR A 354 18.13 -16.90 14.15
C THR A 354 19.40 -17.59 14.57
N TYR A 355 20.00 -18.34 13.66
CA TYR A 355 21.26 -19.06 13.90
C TYR A 355 22.18 -18.92 12.67
N PHE A 356 23.45 -18.59 12.88
CA PHE A 356 24.48 -18.62 11.85
C PHE A 356 25.13 -20.00 11.84
N LEU A 357 24.81 -20.81 10.83
CA LEU A 357 25.45 -22.09 10.59
C LEU A 357 26.95 -21.91 10.31
N TRP A 358 27.27 -20.96 9.45
CA TRP A 358 28.59 -20.43 9.16
C TRP A 358 28.55 -18.90 9.24
N LYS A 359 29.74 -18.28 9.17
CA LYS A 359 29.85 -16.81 9.22
C LYS A 359 28.89 -16.08 8.26
N ASP A 360 28.66 -16.68 7.09
CA ASP A 360 27.94 -16.06 5.98
C ASP A 360 26.57 -16.70 5.72
N LEU A 361 26.25 -17.85 6.36
CA LEU A 361 24.98 -18.57 6.19
C LEU A 361 24.14 -18.47 7.47
N GLN A 362 23.00 -17.83 7.35
CA GLN A 362 22.05 -17.62 8.41
C GLN A 362 20.75 -18.41 8.16
N VAL A 363 20.23 -19.07 9.19
CA VAL A 363 18.91 -19.70 9.21
C VAL A 363 18.03 -18.94 10.17
N LYS A 364 16.78 -18.70 9.76
CA LYS A 364 15.72 -18.10 10.59
C LYS A 364 14.50 -18.99 10.57
N LEU A 365 13.97 -19.28 11.75
CA LEU A 365 12.71 -19.97 11.93
C LEU A 365 11.81 -19.11 12.79
N SER A 366 10.54 -19.02 12.43
CA SER A 366 9.56 -18.29 13.22
C SER A 366 8.19 -18.91 13.17
N TYR A 367 7.48 -18.80 14.29
CA TYR A 367 6.07 -19.12 14.45
C TYR A 367 5.34 -17.94 15.08
N GLU A 368 4.17 -17.60 14.57
CA GLU A 368 3.27 -16.60 15.14
C GLU A 368 1.81 -17.01 14.98
N LYS A 369 1.10 -17.01 16.08
CA LYS A 369 -0.36 -16.93 16.07
C LYS A 369 -0.75 -15.48 16.01
N ALA A 370 -1.04 -14.99 14.82
CA ALA A 370 -1.33 -13.60 14.52
C ALA A 370 -2.83 -13.35 14.34
N PHE A 371 -3.25 -12.13 14.62
CA PHE A 371 -4.59 -11.65 14.33
C PHE A 371 -4.50 -10.38 13.50
N ARG A 372 -5.31 -10.29 12.42
CA ARG A 372 -5.49 -9.07 11.62
C ARG A 372 -6.87 -8.49 11.91
N LEU A 373 -6.88 -7.30 12.43
CA LEU A 373 -8.11 -6.55 12.66
C LEU A 373 -8.62 -5.96 11.33
N PRO A 374 -9.95 -5.97 11.07
CA PRO A 374 -10.50 -5.32 9.89
C PRO A 374 -10.06 -3.86 9.76
N THR A 375 -9.80 -3.41 8.56
CA THR A 375 -9.46 -2.01 8.24
C THR A 375 -10.71 -1.14 8.21
N THR A 376 -10.54 0.19 8.22
CA THR A 376 -11.66 1.14 8.08
C THR A 376 -12.41 0.98 6.76
N ASP A 377 -11.70 0.66 5.68
CA ASP A 377 -12.29 0.47 4.36
C ASP A 377 -13.09 -0.84 4.28
N GLU A 378 -12.59 -1.91 4.91
CA GLU A 378 -13.32 -3.18 5.03
C GLU A 378 -14.59 -3.03 5.88
N LEU A 379 -14.54 -2.21 6.94
CA LEU A 379 -15.68 -1.99 7.84
C LEU A 379 -16.73 -1.03 7.27
N PHE A 380 -16.30 0.02 6.57
CA PHE A 380 -17.18 1.14 6.22
C PHE A 380 -17.24 1.43 4.72
N GLY A 381 -16.41 0.79 3.90
CA GLY A 381 -16.29 1.10 2.47
C GLY A 381 -15.77 2.51 2.21
N ASP A 382 -15.89 2.94 0.96
CA ASP A 382 -15.53 4.29 0.51
C ASP A 382 -16.73 5.20 0.25
N GLU A 383 -17.94 4.69 0.54
CA GLU A 383 -19.25 5.37 0.36
C GLU A 383 -19.62 5.63 -1.12
N ASP A 384 -18.90 5.02 -2.06
CA ASP A 384 -19.06 5.22 -3.49
C ASP A 384 -19.02 3.91 -4.30
N LEU A 385 -17.88 3.26 -4.35
CA LEU A 385 -17.65 2.04 -5.13
C LEU A 385 -17.56 0.77 -4.28
N GLU A 386 -17.39 0.92 -2.98
CA GLU A 386 -17.16 -0.18 -2.05
C GLU A 386 -18.13 -0.17 -0.87
N ALA A 387 -18.78 -1.30 -0.65
CA ALA A 387 -19.62 -1.54 0.51
C ALA A 387 -18.79 -2.13 1.66
N GLY A 388 -18.81 -1.49 2.82
CA GLY A 388 -18.20 -2.01 4.03
C GLY A 388 -19.11 -2.96 4.80
N LYS A 389 -18.50 -3.73 5.73
CA LYS A 389 -19.23 -4.67 6.60
C LYS A 389 -18.71 -4.58 8.04
N ILE A 390 -19.47 -3.92 8.91
CA ILE A 390 -19.06 -3.58 10.28
C ILE A 390 -18.88 -4.79 11.21
N ASN A 391 -19.56 -5.90 10.91
CA ASN A 391 -19.52 -7.12 11.73
C ASN A 391 -18.46 -8.12 11.27
N LEU A 392 -17.47 -7.69 10.48
CA LEU A 392 -16.31 -8.51 10.14
C LEU A 392 -15.57 -8.95 11.40
N LYS A 393 -15.23 -10.23 11.43
CA LYS A 393 -14.38 -10.82 12.47
C LYS A 393 -12.92 -10.61 12.12
N PRO A 394 -12.03 -10.44 13.13
CA PRO A 394 -10.59 -10.47 12.90
C PRO A 394 -10.15 -11.81 12.28
N GLU A 395 -9.28 -11.73 11.28
CA GLU A 395 -8.59 -12.93 10.77
C GLU A 395 -7.68 -13.50 11.87
N LYS A 396 -7.65 -14.82 11.96
CA LYS A 396 -6.78 -15.56 12.86
C LYS A 396 -5.90 -16.49 12.06
N SER A 397 -4.58 -16.32 12.16
CA SER A 397 -3.62 -17.05 11.34
C SER A 397 -2.51 -17.67 12.17
N ASP A 398 -2.24 -18.94 11.94
CA ASP A 398 -1.05 -19.65 12.42
C ASP A 398 0.00 -19.59 11.30
N ASN A 399 1.12 -18.91 11.53
CA ASN A 399 2.14 -18.60 10.53
C ASN A 399 3.47 -19.27 10.89
N ILE A 400 4.03 -20.03 9.96
CA ILE A 400 5.37 -20.61 10.08
C ILE A 400 6.21 -20.09 8.91
N ASN A 401 7.40 -19.57 9.19
CA ASN A 401 8.34 -19.15 8.17
C ASN A 401 9.74 -19.72 8.49
N LEU A 402 10.36 -20.29 7.46
CA LEU A 402 11.74 -20.76 7.50
C LEU A 402 12.50 -20.05 6.38
N SER A 403 13.64 -19.45 6.68
CA SER A 403 14.47 -18.81 5.66
C SER A 403 15.94 -19.09 5.86
N PHE A 404 16.65 -19.24 4.75
CA PHE A 404 18.09 -19.36 4.64
C PHE A 404 18.61 -18.15 3.90
N SER A 405 19.62 -17.47 4.42
CA SER A 405 20.24 -16.35 3.74
C SER A 405 21.77 -16.48 3.79
N TYR A 406 22.38 -16.39 2.62
CA TYR A 406 23.82 -16.41 2.42
C TYR A 406 24.28 -15.03 1.96
N ASN A 407 25.33 -14.48 2.58
CA ASN A 407 25.89 -13.19 2.21
C ASN A 407 27.42 -13.22 2.33
N HIS A 408 28.09 -13.29 1.21
CA HIS A 408 29.56 -13.41 1.16
C HIS A 408 30.17 -12.40 0.19
N GLN A 409 31.38 -11.94 0.54
CA GLN A 409 32.21 -11.06 -0.29
C GLN A 409 33.46 -11.81 -0.74
N PHE A 410 33.58 -12.07 -2.04
CA PHE A 410 34.75 -12.70 -2.68
C PHE A 410 35.63 -11.62 -3.34
N GLY A 411 36.50 -10.98 -2.60
CA GLY A 411 37.28 -9.88 -3.14
C GLY A 411 36.41 -8.75 -3.67
N ARG A 412 36.35 -8.58 -5.00
CA ARG A 412 35.51 -7.55 -5.66
C ARG A 412 34.06 -8.00 -5.93
N HIS A 413 33.73 -9.25 -5.68
CA HIS A 413 32.45 -9.87 -5.95
C HIS A 413 31.64 -9.99 -4.66
N GLY A 414 30.43 -9.50 -4.65
CA GLY A 414 29.49 -9.68 -3.56
C GLY A 414 28.33 -10.58 -3.99
N LEU A 415 27.99 -11.57 -3.19
CA LEU A 415 26.86 -12.46 -3.42
C LEU A 415 25.93 -12.47 -2.22
N TYR A 416 24.66 -12.19 -2.46
CA TYR A 416 23.58 -12.41 -1.50
C TYR A 416 22.55 -13.35 -2.13
N ALA A 417 22.19 -14.40 -1.40
CA ALA A 417 21.12 -15.32 -1.77
C ALA A 417 20.21 -15.55 -0.57
N GLU A 418 18.90 -15.60 -0.80
CA GLU A 418 17.89 -15.92 0.21
C GLU A 418 16.86 -16.88 -0.36
N ALA A 419 16.53 -17.92 0.40
CA ALA A 419 15.41 -18.82 0.12
C ALA A 419 14.51 -18.88 1.36
N GLY A 420 13.22 -18.70 1.19
CA GLY A 420 12.23 -18.71 2.27
C GLY A 420 11.06 -19.63 1.95
N LEU A 421 10.57 -20.32 2.98
CA LEU A 421 9.37 -21.13 2.95
C LEU A 421 8.32 -20.47 3.84
N ILE A 422 7.07 -20.45 3.37
CA ILE A 422 5.93 -19.80 4.01
C ILE A 422 4.80 -20.82 4.16
N TYR A 423 4.28 -20.92 5.36
CA TYR A 423 3.05 -21.66 5.64
C TYR A 423 2.14 -20.81 6.51
N ARG A 424 0.87 -20.66 6.10
CA ARG A 424 -0.17 -19.96 6.88
C ARG A 424 -1.46 -20.75 6.84
N ASP A 425 -2.09 -20.86 8.00
CA ASP A 425 -3.42 -21.44 8.17
C ASP A 425 -4.31 -20.36 8.77
N THR A 426 -5.23 -19.80 7.97
CA THR A 426 -6.00 -18.60 8.32
C THR A 426 -7.47 -18.93 8.39
N LYS A 427 -8.10 -18.62 9.52
CA LYS A 427 -9.55 -18.67 9.75
C LYS A 427 -10.15 -17.28 9.73
N ASP A 428 -11.44 -17.19 9.40
CA ASP A 428 -12.17 -15.93 9.25
C ASP A 428 -11.48 -14.97 8.24
N TYR A 429 -10.87 -15.51 7.17
CA TYR A 429 -10.16 -14.75 6.15
C TYR A 429 -11.07 -13.69 5.54
N ILE A 430 -10.63 -12.43 5.51
CA ILE A 430 -11.40 -11.32 4.92
C ILE A 430 -11.07 -11.26 3.43
N LYS A 431 -12.03 -11.61 2.59
CA LYS A 431 -11.89 -11.47 1.14
C LYS A 431 -12.70 -10.29 0.64
N ARG A 432 -12.20 -9.68 -0.43
CA ARG A 432 -12.94 -8.72 -1.24
C ARG A 432 -13.58 -9.44 -2.42
N GLY A 433 -14.87 -9.22 -2.61
CA GLY A 433 -15.63 -9.69 -3.76
C GLY A 433 -16.07 -8.54 -4.65
N LEU A 434 -16.60 -8.88 -5.82
CA LEU A 434 -17.27 -7.96 -6.74
C LEU A 434 -18.69 -8.46 -6.93
N ASP A 435 -19.67 -7.56 -6.92
CA ASP A 435 -21.07 -7.87 -7.15
C ASP A 435 -21.74 -6.78 -7.99
N VAL A 436 -22.95 -7.05 -8.47
CA VAL A 436 -23.75 -6.13 -9.28
C VAL A 436 -25.13 -5.98 -8.65
N LEU A 437 -25.51 -4.75 -8.28
CA LEU A 437 -26.82 -4.45 -7.77
C LEU A 437 -27.49 -3.35 -8.58
N GLY A 438 -28.67 -3.63 -9.13
CA GLY A 438 -29.43 -2.67 -9.91
C GLY A 438 -28.63 -2.07 -11.07
N GLY A 439 -27.82 -2.88 -11.75
CA GLY A 439 -26.94 -2.47 -12.84
C GLY A 439 -25.67 -1.74 -12.41
N THR A 440 -25.43 -1.57 -11.11
CA THR A 440 -24.22 -0.95 -10.56
C THR A 440 -23.29 -2.00 -10.01
N SER A 441 -22.05 -2.04 -10.51
CA SER A 441 -20.99 -2.92 -9.99
C SER A 441 -20.30 -2.28 -8.79
N TYR A 442 -20.05 -3.07 -7.75
CA TYR A 442 -19.39 -2.59 -6.52
C TYR A 442 -18.52 -3.66 -5.89
N GLY A 443 -17.55 -3.22 -5.09
CA GLY A 443 -16.75 -4.09 -4.23
C GLY A 443 -17.44 -4.31 -2.89
N TYR A 444 -17.27 -5.50 -2.28
CA TYR A 444 -17.74 -5.79 -0.93
C TYR A 444 -16.74 -6.63 -0.16
N TYR A 445 -16.88 -6.69 1.15
CA TYR A 445 -16.00 -7.46 2.03
C TYR A 445 -16.79 -8.48 2.86
N GLU A 446 -16.23 -9.67 3.00
CA GLU A 446 -16.81 -10.73 3.84
C GLU A 446 -15.74 -11.60 4.49
N ASN A 447 -16.07 -12.20 5.65
CA ASN A 447 -15.27 -13.28 6.18
C ASN A 447 -15.56 -14.56 5.37
N HIS A 448 -14.52 -15.06 4.73
CA HIS A 448 -14.48 -16.40 4.18
C HIS A 448 -13.88 -17.34 5.23
N GLY A 449 -14.41 -18.56 5.36
CA GLY A 449 -14.07 -19.44 6.49
C GLY A 449 -12.58 -19.73 6.65
N HIS A 450 -12.11 -20.84 6.10
CA HIS A 450 -10.76 -21.33 6.27
C HIS A 450 -9.94 -21.26 4.99
N VAL A 451 -8.78 -20.62 5.05
CA VAL A 451 -7.86 -20.46 3.92
C VAL A 451 -6.47 -20.92 4.31
N ARG A 452 -5.80 -21.64 3.44
CA ARG A 452 -4.41 -22.08 3.63
C ARG A 452 -3.50 -21.54 2.56
N THR A 453 -2.38 -20.96 2.99
CA THR A 453 -1.34 -20.43 2.11
C THR A 453 -0.06 -21.24 2.27
N LYS A 454 0.48 -21.70 1.16
CA LYS A 454 1.81 -22.31 1.08
C LYS A 454 2.61 -21.55 0.04
N GLY A 455 3.88 -21.31 0.32
CA GLY A 455 4.68 -20.58 -0.63
C GLY A 455 6.17 -20.66 -0.37
N TYR A 456 6.92 -20.17 -1.36
CA TYR A 456 8.35 -19.95 -1.24
C TYR A 456 8.75 -18.66 -1.95
N ASN A 457 9.82 -18.07 -1.47
CA ASN A 457 10.44 -16.92 -2.10
C ASN A 457 11.94 -17.16 -2.26
N LEU A 458 12.46 -16.71 -3.40
CA LEU A 458 13.88 -16.74 -3.73
C LEU A 458 14.34 -15.33 -4.01
N SER A 459 15.53 -14.96 -3.53
CA SER A 459 16.17 -13.68 -3.84
C SER A 459 17.65 -13.92 -4.12
N LEU A 460 18.15 -13.30 -5.17
CA LEU A 460 19.55 -13.34 -5.54
C LEU A 460 20.01 -11.91 -5.83
N LEU A 461 21.17 -11.52 -5.31
CA LEU A 461 21.82 -10.27 -5.66
C LEU A 461 23.32 -10.55 -5.82
N TYR A 462 23.84 -10.23 -6.97
CA TYR A 462 25.26 -10.24 -7.26
C TYR A 462 25.74 -8.82 -7.54
N SER A 463 26.88 -8.46 -6.98
CA SER A 463 27.53 -7.17 -7.20
C SER A 463 28.99 -7.34 -7.56
N PHE A 464 29.49 -6.55 -8.49
CA PHE A 464 30.90 -6.53 -8.87
C PHE A 464 31.48 -5.14 -8.60
N SER A 465 32.28 -5.06 -7.53
CA SER A 465 32.96 -3.83 -7.14
C SER A 465 31.99 -2.61 -7.07
N ARG A 466 32.27 -1.57 -7.85
CA ARG A 466 31.42 -0.37 -8.03
C ARG A 466 30.89 -0.25 -9.46
N TRP A 467 30.97 -1.33 -10.25
CA TRP A 467 30.68 -1.30 -11.66
C TRP A 467 29.24 -1.72 -11.98
N PHE A 468 28.78 -2.78 -11.34
CA PHE A 468 27.41 -3.22 -11.54
C PHE A 468 26.87 -4.04 -10.37
N ASP A 469 25.57 -4.07 -10.27
CA ASP A 469 24.80 -5.02 -9.50
C ASP A 469 23.64 -5.57 -10.34
N ILE A 470 23.37 -6.85 -10.17
CA ILE A 470 22.21 -7.53 -10.75
C ILE A 470 21.52 -8.34 -9.67
N GLY A 471 20.21 -8.21 -9.57
CA GLY A 471 19.43 -8.94 -8.59
C GLY A 471 18.08 -9.37 -9.16
N GLY A 472 17.48 -10.32 -8.47
CA GLY A 472 16.13 -10.76 -8.80
C GLY A 472 15.46 -11.41 -7.61
N THR A 473 14.14 -11.40 -7.65
CA THR A 473 13.30 -12.13 -6.70
C THR A 473 12.24 -12.92 -7.45
N PHE A 474 11.95 -14.11 -6.97
CA PHE A 474 10.85 -14.93 -7.43
C PHE A 474 9.99 -15.32 -6.24
N ASN A 475 8.67 -15.21 -6.38
CA ASN A 475 7.70 -15.57 -5.35
C ASN A 475 6.65 -16.51 -5.95
N SER A 476 6.35 -17.56 -5.21
CA SER A 476 5.25 -18.47 -5.48
C SER A 476 4.46 -18.65 -4.19
N ILE A 477 3.23 -18.11 -4.15
CA ILE A 477 2.37 -18.07 -2.97
C ILE A 477 1.00 -18.61 -3.38
N ASP A 478 0.73 -19.86 -3.04
CA ASP A 478 -0.51 -20.56 -3.38
C ASP A 478 -1.48 -20.51 -2.18
N THR A 479 -2.53 -19.72 -2.33
CA THR A 479 -3.56 -19.50 -1.31
C THR A 479 -4.85 -20.18 -1.76
N ARG A 480 -5.33 -21.16 -0.97
CA ARG A 480 -6.48 -21.99 -1.32
C ARG A 480 -7.55 -21.99 -0.24
N ASP A 481 -8.79 -22.13 -0.69
CA ASP A 481 -9.94 -22.41 0.17
C ASP A 481 -9.78 -23.79 0.85
N TYR A 482 -9.89 -23.80 2.17
CA TYR A 482 -9.91 -25.01 2.98
C TYR A 482 -11.21 -25.14 3.80
N GLU A 483 -12.23 -24.30 3.47
CA GLU A 483 -13.57 -24.50 4.01
C GLU A 483 -14.23 -25.69 3.32
N LYS A 484 -14.34 -26.79 4.04
CA LYS A 484 -14.81 -28.05 3.45
C LYS A 484 -16.31 -28.06 3.21
N TYR A 485 -17.08 -27.43 4.07
CA TYR A 485 -18.54 -27.46 4.03
C TYR A 485 -19.11 -26.07 3.78
N LEU A 486 -20.28 -25.99 3.14
CA LEU A 486 -21.00 -24.74 2.97
C LEU A 486 -21.44 -24.18 4.33
N ALA A 487 -21.47 -22.85 4.46
CA ALA A 487 -21.90 -22.18 5.67
C ALA A 487 -23.30 -22.66 6.09
N GLY A 488 -23.42 -23.14 7.36
CA GLY A 488 -24.67 -23.66 7.90
C GLY A 488 -24.95 -25.13 7.56
N SER A 489 -24.08 -25.83 6.85
CA SER A 489 -24.20 -27.27 6.55
C SER A 489 -22.97 -28.03 7.00
N SER A 490 -23.17 -29.20 7.62
CA SER A 490 -22.09 -30.14 7.94
C SER A 490 -22.00 -31.31 6.95
N LEU A 491 -22.90 -31.37 5.97
CA LEU A 491 -23.04 -32.49 5.03
C LEU A 491 -22.74 -32.10 3.59
N GLN A 492 -23.00 -30.85 3.21
CA GLN A 492 -22.79 -30.37 1.84
C GLN A 492 -21.38 -29.80 1.67
N GLU A 493 -20.55 -30.49 0.90
CA GLU A 493 -19.20 -30.04 0.61
C GLU A 493 -19.22 -28.78 -0.28
N SER A 494 -18.30 -27.85 0.00
CA SER A 494 -18.07 -26.67 -0.83
C SER A 494 -17.42 -27.07 -2.15
N MET A 495 -17.99 -26.62 -3.27
CA MET A 495 -17.39 -26.79 -4.58
C MET A 495 -16.03 -26.10 -4.74
N HIS A 496 -15.72 -25.16 -3.83
CA HIS A 496 -14.46 -24.41 -3.83
C HIS A 496 -13.39 -25.05 -2.93
N TYR A 497 -13.68 -26.15 -2.24
CA TYR A 497 -12.71 -26.81 -1.37
C TYR A 497 -11.42 -27.17 -2.12
N LYS A 498 -10.27 -26.69 -1.62
CA LYS A 498 -8.94 -26.78 -2.23
C LYS A 498 -8.76 -26.01 -3.55
N VAL A 499 -9.74 -25.24 -3.99
CA VAL A 499 -9.62 -24.34 -5.14
C VAL A 499 -8.84 -23.09 -4.70
N ARG A 500 -8.10 -22.48 -5.62
CA ARG A 500 -7.33 -21.26 -5.36
C ARG A 500 -8.26 -20.08 -5.10
N MET A 501 -7.90 -19.26 -4.10
CA MET A 501 -8.63 -18.03 -3.80
C MET A 501 -8.59 -17.07 -5.00
N PRO A 502 -9.73 -16.48 -5.39
CA PRO A 502 -9.78 -15.56 -6.52
C PRO A 502 -9.07 -14.23 -6.23
N ASN A 503 -8.74 -13.51 -7.28
CA ASN A 503 -8.13 -12.18 -7.25
C ASN A 503 -6.82 -12.09 -6.44
N LEU A 504 -6.01 -13.15 -6.46
CA LEU A 504 -4.70 -13.19 -5.80
C LEU A 504 -3.63 -13.65 -6.80
N PRO A 505 -2.64 -12.80 -7.13
CA PRO A 505 -1.46 -13.23 -7.89
C PRO A 505 -0.70 -14.30 -7.11
N TYR A 506 -0.43 -15.43 -7.72
CA TYR A 506 0.23 -16.55 -7.03
C TYR A 506 1.68 -16.78 -7.46
N ARG A 507 2.10 -16.23 -8.59
CA ARG A 507 3.49 -16.24 -9.05
C ARG A 507 3.87 -14.89 -9.62
N TYR A 508 4.98 -14.35 -9.16
CA TYR A 508 5.54 -13.11 -9.68
C TYR A 508 7.04 -13.03 -9.43
N ALA A 509 7.72 -12.32 -10.30
CA ALA A 509 9.15 -12.13 -10.25
C ALA A 509 9.53 -10.70 -10.62
N ASN A 510 10.69 -10.26 -10.16
CA ASN A 510 11.33 -9.07 -10.65
C ASN A 510 12.83 -9.28 -10.82
N ILE A 511 13.40 -8.59 -11.80
CA ILE A 511 14.85 -8.53 -12.05
C ILE A 511 15.23 -7.06 -12.09
N ASN A 512 16.33 -6.72 -11.48
CA ASN A 512 16.95 -5.40 -11.57
C ASN A 512 18.42 -5.53 -11.87
N ALA A 513 18.93 -4.64 -12.71
CA ALA A 513 20.36 -4.54 -13.02
C ALA A 513 20.77 -3.07 -13.08
N ASN A 514 21.90 -2.73 -12.48
CA ASN A 514 22.42 -1.38 -12.50
C ASN A 514 23.90 -1.41 -12.89
N PHE A 515 24.28 -0.52 -13.80
CA PHE A 515 25.65 -0.32 -14.25
C PHE A 515 26.08 1.09 -13.88
N TYR A 516 27.33 1.25 -13.42
CA TYR A 516 27.87 2.50 -12.92
C TYR A 516 29.22 2.78 -13.56
N TRP A 517 29.36 3.95 -14.19
CA TRP A 517 30.63 4.49 -14.64
C TRP A 517 31.01 5.67 -13.76
N ASN A 518 31.94 5.40 -12.85
CA ASN A 518 32.44 6.40 -11.92
C ASN A 518 33.48 7.26 -12.61
N ASP A 519 33.51 8.55 -12.25
CA ASP A 519 34.46 9.55 -12.77
C ASP A 519 34.36 9.76 -14.30
N LEU A 520 33.18 9.49 -14.89
CA LEU A 520 32.95 9.66 -16.32
C LEU A 520 32.95 11.16 -16.66
N PHE A 521 33.78 11.56 -17.65
CA PHE A 521 34.09 12.91 -18.13
C PHE A 521 34.73 13.81 -17.07
N VAL A 522 34.28 13.81 -15.82
CA VAL A 522 34.79 14.64 -14.73
C VAL A 522 34.86 13.82 -13.44
N LYS A 523 35.95 13.97 -12.70
CA LYS A 523 36.14 13.30 -11.40
C LYS A 523 35.00 13.63 -10.42
N GLY A 524 34.43 12.60 -9.81
CA GLY A 524 33.28 12.70 -8.89
C GLY A 524 31.91 12.72 -9.58
N ASN A 525 31.86 12.56 -10.91
CA ASN A 525 30.61 12.35 -11.65
C ASN A 525 30.37 10.85 -11.82
N VAL A 526 29.09 10.47 -11.88
CA VAL A 526 28.68 9.06 -12.06
C VAL A 526 27.57 9.00 -13.09
N LEU A 527 27.80 8.22 -14.16
CA LEU A 527 26.75 7.77 -15.05
C LEU A 527 26.23 6.43 -14.56
N SER A 528 24.92 6.28 -14.48
CA SER A 528 24.28 5.00 -14.17
C SER A 528 23.19 4.66 -15.17
N ILE A 529 23.15 3.38 -15.57
CA ILE A 529 22.07 2.80 -16.35
C ILE A 529 21.40 1.76 -15.47
N GLY A 530 20.10 1.89 -15.26
CA GLY A 530 19.28 0.95 -14.53
C GLY A 530 18.29 0.25 -15.46
N TYR A 531 18.13 -1.03 -15.26
CA TYR A 531 17.09 -1.85 -15.86
C TYR A 531 16.31 -2.50 -14.74
N ASP A 532 14.98 -2.48 -14.82
CA ASP A 532 14.11 -3.28 -13.97
C ASP A 532 12.99 -3.91 -14.79
N SER A 533 12.61 -5.12 -14.39
CA SER A 533 11.50 -5.84 -14.99
C SER A 533 10.61 -6.46 -13.93
N TYR A 534 9.34 -6.57 -14.24
CA TYR A 534 8.34 -7.23 -13.41
C TYR A 534 7.53 -8.20 -14.25
N TRP A 535 7.48 -9.44 -13.79
CA TRP A 535 6.66 -10.50 -14.36
C TRP A 535 5.62 -10.95 -13.34
N GLN A 536 4.40 -11.19 -13.78
CA GLN A 536 3.30 -11.73 -13.00
C GLN A 536 2.52 -12.72 -13.86
N HIS A 537 2.31 -13.93 -13.35
CA HIS A 537 1.48 -14.93 -13.96
C HIS A 537 0.01 -14.47 -13.97
N ASP A 538 -0.78 -14.94 -14.93
CA ASP A 538 -2.22 -14.70 -14.99
C ASP A 538 -2.94 -15.27 -13.76
N PHE A 539 -4.05 -14.64 -13.40
CA PHE A 539 -4.90 -15.11 -12.31
C PHE A 539 -6.35 -14.67 -12.53
N PRO A 540 -7.35 -15.51 -12.10
CA PRO A 540 -8.75 -15.20 -12.28
C PRO A 540 -9.26 -14.20 -11.22
N LEU A 541 -10.20 -13.33 -11.61
CA LEU A 541 -10.93 -12.45 -10.70
C LEU A 541 -12.00 -13.20 -9.90
N TYR A 542 -12.50 -14.31 -10.43
CA TYR A 542 -13.49 -15.20 -9.82
C TYR A 542 -12.88 -16.58 -9.55
N TRP A 543 -13.66 -17.47 -8.96
CA TRP A 543 -13.24 -18.83 -8.70
C TRP A 543 -12.82 -19.57 -9.98
N GLU A 544 -11.63 -20.19 -9.97
CA GLU A 544 -11.04 -20.84 -11.15
C GLU A 544 -11.84 -22.08 -11.64
N ASN A 545 -12.68 -22.66 -10.78
CA ASN A 545 -13.52 -23.81 -11.11
C ASN A 545 -14.95 -23.44 -11.53
N LEU A 546 -15.30 -22.16 -11.62
CA LEU A 546 -16.59 -21.68 -12.10
C LEU A 546 -16.46 -21.02 -13.47
N GLY A 547 -17.44 -21.29 -14.36
CA GLY A 547 -17.48 -20.74 -15.70
C GLY A 547 -16.43 -21.34 -16.66
N ASP A 548 -16.51 -20.97 -17.92
CA ASP A 548 -15.51 -21.27 -18.94
C ASP A 548 -14.38 -20.22 -18.95
N LYS A 549 -13.38 -20.40 -19.79
CA LYS A 549 -12.23 -19.48 -19.88
C LYS A 549 -12.64 -18.05 -20.27
N GLU A 550 -13.70 -17.89 -21.04
CA GLU A 550 -14.15 -16.60 -21.57
C GLU A 550 -14.94 -15.81 -20.54
N SER A 551 -15.64 -16.49 -19.63
CA SER A 551 -16.45 -15.86 -18.58
C SER A 551 -15.68 -15.56 -17.29
N LYS A 552 -14.45 -16.05 -17.11
CA LYS A 552 -13.68 -15.96 -15.84
C LYS A 552 -13.10 -14.60 -15.52
N ASN A 553 -13.11 -13.63 -16.41
CA ASN A 553 -12.44 -12.34 -16.21
C ASN A 553 -11.03 -12.53 -15.61
N ILE A 554 -10.11 -13.01 -16.44
CA ILE A 554 -8.72 -13.28 -16.04
C ILE A 554 -7.93 -11.98 -16.16
N VAL A 555 -7.15 -11.65 -15.12
CA VAL A 555 -6.04 -10.70 -15.27
C VAL A 555 -4.93 -11.41 -16.03
N PRO A 556 -4.57 -10.95 -17.24
CA PRO A 556 -3.61 -11.65 -18.11
C PRO A 556 -2.21 -11.69 -17.48
N GLU A 557 -1.39 -12.61 -17.97
CA GLU A 557 0.05 -12.60 -17.72
C GLU A 557 0.66 -11.27 -18.15
N GLN A 558 1.53 -10.71 -17.31
CA GLN A 558 2.12 -9.40 -17.54
C GLN A 558 3.64 -9.47 -17.41
N PHE A 559 4.33 -8.85 -18.35
CA PHE A 559 5.77 -8.70 -18.29
C PHE A 559 6.14 -7.27 -18.73
N SER A 560 6.56 -6.46 -17.78
CA SER A 560 6.96 -5.07 -18.02
C SER A 560 8.46 -4.89 -17.85
N HIS A 561 9.02 -3.97 -18.63
CA HIS A 561 10.43 -3.65 -18.63
C HIS A 561 10.62 -2.14 -18.57
N ASN A 562 11.51 -1.67 -17.72
CA ASN A 562 11.82 -0.26 -17.55
C ASN A 562 13.31 -0.03 -17.71
N LEU A 563 13.68 1.10 -18.29
CA LEU A 563 15.06 1.57 -18.42
C LEU A 563 15.19 2.95 -17.78
N SER A 564 16.30 3.17 -17.12
CA SER A 564 16.66 4.47 -16.56
C SER A 564 18.11 4.83 -16.88
N LEU A 565 18.32 6.09 -17.19
CA LEU A 565 19.64 6.71 -17.37
C LEU A 565 19.76 7.86 -16.40
N SER A 566 20.85 7.93 -15.63
CA SER A 566 21.03 8.99 -14.66
C SER A 566 22.48 9.46 -14.66
N TYR A 567 22.68 10.77 -14.79
CA TYR A 567 24.00 11.40 -14.69
C TYR A 567 24.06 12.31 -13.47
N THR A 568 24.89 11.91 -12.51
CA THR A 568 25.09 12.59 -11.24
C THR A 568 26.40 13.37 -11.29
N MET A 569 26.35 14.65 -11.01
CA MET A 569 27.48 15.58 -11.15
C MET A 569 27.87 16.21 -9.81
N LYS A 570 29.16 16.65 -9.74
CA LYS A 570 29.72 17.39 -8.60
C LYS A 570 29.41 16.70 -7.24
N HIS A 571 29.75 15.41 -7.16
CA HIS A 571 29.53 14.61 -5.94
C HIS A 571 28.08 14.57 -5.44
N GLY A 572 27.11 14.55 -6.36
CA GLY A 572 25.68 14.44 -6.04
C GLY A 572 24.94 15.77 -5.91
N ARG A 573 25.58 16.91 -6.24
CA ARG A 573 24.90 18.23 -6.22
C ARG A 573 23.86 18.40 -7.30
N TYR A 574 24.13 17.85 -8.50
CA TYR A 574 23.21 17.91 -9.63
C TYR A 574 22.96 16.50 -10.14
N ASN A 575 21.74 16.23 -10.53
CA ASN A 575 21.37 14.97 -11.17
C ASN A 575 20.38 15.24 -12.29
N VAL A 576 20.68 14.69 -13.46
CA VAL A 576 19.75 14.61 -14.59
C VAL A 576 19.42 13.15 -14.79
N SER A 577 18.16 12.81 -14.89
CA SER A 577 17.75 11.43 -15.17
C SER A 577 16.65 11.38 -16.22
N PHE A 578 16.68 10.31 -16.99
CA PHE A 578 15.67 9.95 -17.97
C PHE A 578 15.19 8.52 -17.67
N GLU A 579 13.87 8.31 -17.71
CA GLU A 579 13.24 7.03 -17.44
C GLU A 579 12.28 6.68 -18.57
N CYS A 580 12.37 5.45 -19.09
CA CYS A 580 11.42 4.87 -20.01
C CYS A 580 10.74 3.70 -19.31
N ARG A 581 9.50 3.88 -18.93
CA ARG A 581 8.67 2.84 -18.30
C ARG A 581 7.97 2.01 -19.36
N ASN A 582 7.89 0.70 -19.10
CA ASN A 582 7.23 -0.23 -19.99
C ASN A 582 7.68 -0.04 -21.46
N PHE A 583 9.02 -0.09 -21.70
CA PHE A 583 9.58 0.26 -23.01
C PHE A 583 9.15 -0.70 -24.12
N THR A 584 8.69 -1.91 -23.78
CA THR A 584 8.11 -2.89 -24.70
C THR A 584 6.67 -2.59 -25.07
N ASP A 585 6.05 -1.59 -24.40
CA ASP A 585 4.64 -1.24 -24.58
C ASP A 585 3.66 -2.40 -24.30
N ALA A 586 4.01 -3.24 -23.33
CA ALA A 586 3.18 -4.36 -22.94
C ALA A 586 1.86 -3.88 -22.32
N ARG A 587 0.78 -4.60 -22.57
CA ARG A 587 -0.50 -4.33 -21.90
C ARG A 587 -0.40 -4.74 -20.44
N LEU A 588 -0.59 -3.78 -19.54
CA LEU A 588 -0.54 -3.99 -18.12
C LEU A 588 -1.92 -3.73 -17.50
N PHE A 589 -2.26 -4.50 -16.48
CA PHE A 589 -3.55 -4.44 -15.82
C PHE A 589 -3.37 -4.32 -14.30
N ASP A 590 -4.36 -3.79 -13.62
CA ASP A 590 -4.46 -3.84 -12.17
C ASP A 590 -5.21 -5.10 -11.69
N ASN A 591 -5.47 -5.18 -10.39
CA ASN A 591 -6.18 -6.31 -9.77
C ASN A 591 -7.66 -6.43 -10.18
N PHE A 592 -8.20 -5.46 -10.91
CA PHE A 592 -9.57 -5.47 -11.45
C PHE A 592 -9.61 -5.72 -12.95
N SER A 593 -8.46 -6.02 -13.55
CA SER A 593 -8.30 -6.09 -15.00
C SER A 593 -8.55 -4.75 -15.70
N LEU A 594 -8.36 -3.64 -14.98
CA LEU A 594 -8.33 -2.31 -15.58
C LEU A 594 -6.96 -2.07 -16.19
N GLN A 595 -6.94 -1.66 -17.46
CA GLN A 595 -5.71 -1.42 -18.20
C GLN A 595 -4.97 -0.20 -17.67
N LYS A 596 -3.66 -0.33 -17.45
CA LYS A 596 -2.73 0.72 -17.05
C LYS A 596 -2.10 1.38 -18.28
N ALA A 597 -1.39 2.49 -18.02
CA ALA A 597 -0.62 3.17 -19.05
C ALA A 597 0.39 2.22 -19.74
N GLY A 598 0.50 2.35 -21.05
CA GLY A 598 1.53 1.73 -21.88
C GLY A 598 2.91 2.38 -21.66
N ARG A 599 3.72 2.47 -22.72
CA ARG A 599 5.04 3.08 -22.68
C ARG A 599 4.97 4.56 -22.27
N ALA A 600 5.85 4.95 -21.34
CA ALA A 600 5.90 6.31 -20.84
C ALA A 600 7.33 6.78 -20.59
N PHE A 601 7.60 8.07 -20.87
CA PHE A 601 8.91 8.70 -20.77
C PHE A 601 8.87 9.82 -19.72
N TYR A 602 9.93 9.91 -18.91
CA TYR A 602 10.06 10.94 -17.89
C TYR A 602 11.48 11.48 -17.86
N GLY A 603 11.60 12.80 -17.86
CA GLY A 603 12.85 13.52 -17.60
C GLY A 603 12.79 14.15 -16.20
N LYS A 604 13.90 14.14 -15.47
CA LYS A 604 14.00 14.73 -14.13
C LYS A 604 15.32 15.47 -13.96
N PHE A 605 15.24 16.67 -13.38
CA PHE A 605 16.38 17.42 -12.89
C PHE A 605 16.29 17.59 -11.38
N ARG A 606 17.42 17.39 -10.67
CA ARG A 606 17.51 17.54 -9.22
C ARG A 606 18.75 18.32 -8.84
N VAL A 607 18.60 19.18 -7.84
CA VAL A 607 19.71 19.91 -7.20
C VAL A 607 19.71 19.59 -5.71
N PHE A 608 20.92 19.39 -5.18
CA PHE A 608 21.13 19.17 -3.76
C PHE A 608 22.31 19.98 -3.25
N PHE A 609 22.07 20.76 -2.21
CA PHE A 609 23.08 21.49 -1.47
C PHE A 609 22.97 21.16 0.01
N GLY A 610 24.10 21.01 0.73
CA GLY A 610 24.11 20.75 2.15
C GLY A 610 25.52 20.67 2.74
N LYS A 611 25.61 20.92 4.04
CA LYS A 611 26.83 20.82 4.87
C LYS A 611 26.59 19.96 6.10
#